data_ebbcf11f271b9a3e449daeb299355ca7
#
_entry.id   ebbcf11f271b9a3e449daeb299355ca7
#
_cell.length_a   1.000
_cell.length_b   1.000
_cell.length_c   1.000
_cell.angle_alpha   90.00
_cell.angle_beta   90.00
_cell.angle_gamma   90.00
#
_symmetry.space_group_name_H-M   'P 1'
#
loop_
_entity.id
_entity.type
_entity.pdbx_description
1 polymer ?
#
loop_
_entity_poly.entity_id
_entity_poly.type
_entity_poly.pdbx_seq_one_letter_code
_entity_poly.pdbx_strand_id
1 'polypeptide(L)'
;VDGGRPDRMRDGEPAPESPAYLFAPTGAGGPVFLATRNFDAILSYNGSYKYGLAVSLLIDRLRGEPPIATPWPTDDPGLSRAEIRELQALLLARGHDIGTPDGIPGSRTRDAVAAEQLRAGLTVDGRVGQRILRTLRQDPLPRSAPQPAAPEQGSGA
;
A
#
# COMPACT_ATOMS: atom_id res chain seq x y z
N VAL A 1 2.25 11.49 13.98
CA VAL A 1 3.31 10.49 13.88
C VAL A 1 4.32 10.88 14.92
N ASP A 2 4.30 10.19 16.02
CA ASP A 2 5.27 10.38 17.08
C ASP A 2 6.28 9.25 16.94
N GLY A 3 7.52 9.59 16.60
CA GLY A 3 8.57 8.63 16.24
C GLY A 3 8.96 7.68 17.36
N GLY A 4 8.01 6.83 17.79
CA GLY A 4 8.28 5.73 18.72
C GLY A 4 8.50 6.13 20.17
N ARG A 5 8.28 7.38 20.57
CA ARG A 5 8.22 7.76 21.98
C ARG A 5 6.77 7.75 22.44
N PRO A 6 6.43 7.03 23.52
CA PRO A 6 5.16 7.27 24.19
C PRO A 6 5.14 8.74 24.62
N ASP A 7 4.00 9.41 24.39
CA ASP A 7 3.74 10.75 24.92
C ASP A 7 4.17 10.79 26.39
N ARG A 8 5.31 11.38 26.70
CA ARG A 8 5.77 11.59 28.06
C ARG A 8 5.49 13.04 28.41
N MET A 9 4.70 13.23 29.43
CA MET A 9 4.68 14.53 30.12
C MET A 9 6.06 14.87 30.66
N ARG A 10 6.36 16.15 30.79
CA ARG A 10 7.68 16.73 31.13
C ARG A 10 8.32 16.18 32.39
N ASP A 11 7.58 15.48 33.25
CA ASP A 11 8.01 15.02 34.57
C ASP A 11 8.09 13.48 34.71
N GLY A 12 8.15 12.73 33.62
CA GLY A 12 8.34 11.28 33.65
C GLY A 12 7.07 10.46 33.95
N GLU A 13 5.93 11.10 34.15
CA GLU A 13 4.64 10.40 34.20
C GLU A 13 4.25 9.87 32.82
N PRO A 14 3.72 8.63 32.74
CA PRO A 14 3.17 8.13 31.49
C PRO A 14 2.00 9.04 31.07
N ALA A 15 2.00 9.48 29.82
CA ALA A 15 0.86 10.20 29.28
C ALA A 15 -0.42 9.39 29.42
N PRO A 16 -1.58 10.03 29.66
CA PRO A 16 -2.85 9.33 29.62
C PRO A 16 -2.95 8.56 28.32
N GLU A 17 -3.45 7.32 28.34
CA GLU A 17 -3.57 6.42 27.21
C GLU A 17 -4.27 7.14 26.04
N SER A 18 -3.48 7.66 25.13
CA SER A 18 -3.98 8.26 23.89
C SER A 18 -4.13 7.16 22.85
N PRO A 19 -5.26 7.03 22.19
CA PRO A 19 -5.43 6.07 21.12
C PRO A 19 -4.39 6.32 20.03
N ALA A 20 -3.67 5.28 19.64
CA ALA A 20 -2.68 5.31 18.59
C ALA A 20 -2.78 4.06 17.73
N TYR A 21 -2.36 4.16 16.47
CA TYR A 21 -2.36 3.03 15.54
C TYR A 21 -1.04 2.94 14.77
N LEU A 22 -0.72 1.73 14.33
CA LEU A 22 0.47 1.52 13.51
C LEU A 22 0.19 1.94 12.06
N PHE A 23 1.09 2.75 11.51
CA PHE A 23 1.05 3.23 10.14
C PHE A 23 2.33 2.84 9.39
N ALA A 24 2.19 1.98 8.38
CA ALA A 24 3.27 1.48 7.53
C ALA A 24 3.04 1.94 6.08
N PRO A 25 3.51 3.14 5.70
CA PRO A 25 3.20 3.75 4.39
C PRO A 25 3.73 2.98 3.19
N THR A 26 4.75 2.14 3.40
CA THR A 26 5.38 1.34 2.34
C THR A 26 5.22 -0.16 2.55
N GLY A 27 4.41 -0.58 3.52
CA GLY A 27 4.25 -2.00 3.87
C GLY A 27 5.46 -2.59 4.60
N ALA A 28 5.57 -3.92 4.55
CA ALA A 28 6.67 -4.64 5.16
C ALA A 28 8.03 -4.22 4.56
N GLY A 29 9.04 -4.08 5.38
CA GLY A 29 10.39 -3.70 4.96
C GLY A 29 10.66 -2.19 4.91
N GLY A 30 9.66 -1.35 5.18
CA GLY A 30 9.82 0.09 5.33
C GLY A 30 9.63 0.57 6.77
N PRO A 31 9.77 1.88 7.02
CA PRO A 31 9.55 2.43 8.34
C PRO A 31 8.09 2.29 8.78
N VAL A 32 7.92 1.96 10.05
CA VAL A 32 6.61 1.87 10.72
C VAL A 32 6.52 3.00 11.73
N PHE A 33 5.41 3.68 11.75
CA PHE A 33 5.14 4.83 12.62
C PHE A 33 4.00 4.51 13.58
N LEU A 34 4.07 5.10 14.76
CA LEU A 34 2.94 5.16 15.68
C LEU A 34 2.20 6.48 15.42
N ALA A 35 1.04 6.39 14.79
CA ALA A 35 0.20 7.54 14.50
C ALA A 35 -0.72 7.83 15.69
N THR A 36 -0.70 9.07 16.16
CA THR A 36 -1.51 9.57 17.28
C THR A 36 -2.59 10.52 16.78
N ARG A 37 -3.44 11.02 17.68
CA ARG A 37 -4.44 12.06 17.37
C ARG A 37 -3.89 13.29 16.68
N ASN A 38 -2.63 13.65 16.93
CA ASN A 38 -1.99 14.78 16.24
C ASN A 38 -1.84 14.51 14.75
N PHE A 39 -1.55 13.27 14.37
CA PHE A 39 -1.51 12.87 12.96
C PHE A 39 -2.90 12.96 12.31
N ASP A 40 -3.94 12.52 13.01
CA ASP A 40 -5.33 12.63 12.53
C ASP A 40 -5.75 14.09 12.37
N ALA A 41 -5.30 14.98 13.26
CA ALA A 41 -5.56 16.41 13.14
C ALA A 41 -4.91 17.00 11.86
N ILE A 42 -3.69 16.58 11.51
CA ILE A 42 -3.05 16.98 10.26
C ILE A 42 -3.83 16.42 9.05
N LEU A 43 -4.29 15.19 9.13
CA LEU A 43 -5.09 14.56 8.07
C LEU A 43 -6.46 15.22 7.89
N SER A 44 -7.06 15.76 8.97
CA SER A 44 -8.34 16.50 8.87
C SER A 44 -8.19 17.79 8.08
N TYR A 45 -7.02 18.43 8.11
CA TYR A 45 -6.70 19.60 7.31
C TYR A 45 -6.42 19.24 5.85
N ASN A 46 -5.64 18.17 5.61
CA ASN A 46 -5.32 17.67 4.28
C ASN A 46 -5.35 16.12 4.31
N GLY A 47 -6.34 15.51 3.67
CA GLY A 47 -6.57 14.06 3.66
C GLY A 47 -5.43 13.20 3.06
N SER A 48 -4.27 13.78 2.77
CA SER A 48 -3.13 13.06 2.22
C SER A 48 -2.21 12.54 3.32
N TYR A 49 -2.11 11.23 3.45
CA TYR A 49 -1.14 10.58 4.35
C TYR A 49 0.32 10.99 4.06
N LYS A 50 0.66 11.24 2.80
CA LYS A 50 2.00 11.71 2.42
C LYS A 50 2.27 13.11 2.98
N TYR A 51 1.27 13.99 2.91
CA TYR A 51 1.37 15.32 3.51
C TYR A 51 1.49 15.24 5.03
N GLY A 52 0.60 14.49 5.68
CA GLY A 52 0.63 14.29 7.13
C GLY A 52 1.98 13.80 7.62
N LEU A 53 2.53 12.78 6.94
CA LEU A 53 3.83 12.23 7.28
C LEU A 53 4.97 13.25 7.07
N ALA A 54 4.96 13.98 5.95
CA ALA A 54 5.98 14.99 5.66
C ALA A 54 5.99 16.11 6.73
N VAL A 55 4.81 16.59 7.14
CA VAL A 55 4.67 17.60 8.20
C VAL A 55 5.16 17.06 9.54
N SER A 56 4.76 15.83 9.92
CA SER A 56 5.19 15.23 11.19
C SER A 56 6.70 15.04 11.24
N LEU A 57 7.31 14.51 10.19
CA LEU A 57 8.76 14.32 10.13
C LEU A 57 9.52 15.65 10.12
N LEU A 58 8.97 16.69 9.52
CA LEU A 58 9.55 18.02 9.57
C LEU A 58 9.54 18.58 11.02
N ILE A 59 8.43 18.40 11.74
CA ILE A 59 8.32 18.83 13.14
C ILE A 59 9.34 18.09 14.00
N ASP A 60 9.49 16.78 13.82
CA ASP A 60 10.46 15.96 14.56
C ASP A 60 11.90 16.45 14.29
N ARG A 61 12.22 16.77 13.03
CA ARG A 61 13.53 17.34 12.66
C ARG A 61 13.79 18.71 13.29
N LEU A 62 12.77 19.58 13.32
CA LEU A 62 12.89 20.89 13.96
C LEU A 62 13.04 20.80 15.48
N ARG A 63 12.54 19.74 16.10
CA ARG A 63 12.72 19.42 17.53
C ARG A 63 14.05 18.78 17.84
N GLY A 64 14.88 18.48 16.84
CA GLY A 64 16.16 17.80 16.98
C GLY A 64 16.06 16.29 17.20
N GLU A 65 14.89 15.70 16.91
CA GLU A 65 14.73 14.24 16.97
C GLU A 65 15.60 13.53 15.92
N PRO A 66 16.08 12.31 16.23
CA PRO A 66 16.94 11.58 15.31
C PRO A 66 16.20 11.25 13.99
N PRO A 67 16.93 11.04 12.89
CA PRO A 67 16.33 10.58 11.64
C PRO A 67 15.69 9.22 11.79
N ILE A 68 14.79 8.88 10.86
CA ILE A 68 14.18 7.55 10.76
C ILE A 68 15.30 6.52 10.64
N ALA A 69 15.32 5.54 11.56
CA ALA A 69 16.34 4.50 11.59
C ALA A 69 16.18 3.47 10.46
N THR A 70 14.92 3.12 10.16
CA THR A 70 14.61 2.17 9.08
C THR A 70 14.64 2.89 7.73
N PRO A 71 15.46 2.48 6.77
CA PRO A 71 15.52 3.13 5.47
C PRO A 71 14.21 2.92 4.70
N TRP A 72 13.87 3.90 3.85
CA TRP A 72 12.80 3.72 2.89
C TRP A 72 13.21 2.67 1.84
N PRO A 73 12.30 1.78 1.41
CA PRO A 73 12.58 0.85 0.32
C PRO A 73 12.70 1.64 -0.99
N THR A 74 13.94 1.86 -1.43
CA THR A 74 14.28 2.63 -2.64
C THR A 74 14.62 1.75 -3.83
N ASP A 75 14.73 0.43 -3.61
CA ASP A 75 15.01 -0.60 -4.61
C ASP A 75 13.81 -0.93 -5.51
N ASP A 76 12.62 -0.47 -5.14
CA ASP A 76 11.39 -0.59 -5.90
C ASP A 76 10.69 0.77 -6.04
N PRO A 77 11.07 1.59 -7.03
CA PRO A 77 10.45 2.89 -7.26
C PRO A 77 8.94 2.80 -7.45
N GLY A 78 8.23 3.84 -7.00
CA GLY A 78 6.79 3.96 -7.22
C GLY A 78 6.45 4.10 -8.71
N LEU A 79 5.20 3.87 -9.04
CA LEU A 79 4.65 3.99 -10.39
C LEU A 79 4.04 5.38 -10.62
N SER A 80 4.14 5.87 -11.83
CA SER A 80 3.35 6.99 -12.32
C SER A 80 1.87 6.60 -12.42
N ARG A 81 0.98 7.59 -12.51
CA ARG A 81 -0.46 7.33 -12.64
C ARG A 81 -0.80 6.48 -13.89
N ALA A 82 -0.06 6.69 -14.99
CA ALA A 82 -0.25 5.90 -16.21
C ALA A 82 0.17 4.43 -16.00
N GLU A 83 1.31 4.20 -15.35
CA GLU A 83 1.79 2.86 -15.02
C GLU A 83 0.89 2.15 -14.01
N ILE A 84 0.26 2.88 -13.08
CA ILE A 84 -0.73 2.30 -12.18
C ILE A 84 -1.96 1.82 -12.94
N ARG A 85 -2.46 2.61 -13.93
CA ARG A 85 -3.56 2.15 -14.80
C ARG A 85 -3.19 0.91 -15.59
N GLU A 86 -1.98 0.86 -16.12
CA GLU A 86 -1.48 -0.32 -16.82
C GLU A 86 -1.43 -1.55 -15.89
N LEU A 87 -0.86 -1.38 -14.69
CA LEU A 87 -0.87 -2.44 -13.67
C LEU A 87 -2.27 -2.93 -13.36
N GLN A 88 -3.21 -2.02 -13.15
CA GLN A 88 -4.61 -2.33 -12.89
C GLN A 88 -5.23 -3.11 -14.06
N ALA A 89 -4.96 -2.71 -15.31
CA ALA A 89 -5.43 -3.44 -16.49
C ALA A 89 -4.85 -4.86 -16.56
N LEU A 90 -3.56 -5.03 -16.23
CA LEU A 90 -2.92 -6.33 -16.17
C LEU A 90 -3.50 -7.24 -15.08
N LEU A 91 -3.86 -6.66 -13.92
CA LEU A 91 -4.51 -7.39 -12.83
C LEU A 91 -5.93 -7.84 -13.22
N LEU A 92 -6.72 -6.97 -13.86
CA LEU A 92 -8.04 -7.34 -14.40
C LEU A 92 -7.95 -8.48 -15.41
N ALA A 93 -6.99 -8.39 -16.35
CA ALA A 93 -6.76 -9.44 -17.33
C ALA A 93 -6.37 -10.79 -16.71
N ARG A 94 -5.91 -10.79 -15.46
CA ARG A 94 -5.61 -11.99 -14.65
C ARG A 94 -6.77 -12.44 -13.78
N GLY A 95 -7.92 -11.78 -13.85
CA GLY A 95 -9.13 -12.15 -13.14
C GLY A 95 -9.28 -11.54 -11.74
N HIS A 96 -8.44 -10.57 -11.38
CA HIS A 96 -8.61 -9.86 -10.10
C HIS A 96 -9.71 -8.80 -10.21
N ASP A 97 -10.68 -8.84 -9.30
CA ASP A 97 -11.73 -7.80 -9.22
C ASP A 97 -11.20 -6.57 -8.47
N ILE A 98 -10.61 -5.66 -9.19
CA ILE A 98 -10.05 -4.41 -8.64
C ILE A 98 -10.87 -3.16 -8.97
N GLY A 99 -11.96 -3.32 -9.71
CA GLY A 99 -12.76 -2.22 -10.24
C GLY A 99 -12.12 -1.57 -11.47
N THR A 100 -12.46 -0.32 -11.73
CA THR A 100 -11.99 0.41 -12.93
C THR A 100 -10.53 0.86 -12.78
N PRO A 101 -9.70 0.72 -13.83
CA PRO A 101 -8.33 1.24 -13.85
C PRO A 101 -8.31 2.78 -13.88
N ASP A 102 -8.26 3.39 -12.70
CA ASP A 102 -8.29 4.84 -12.52
C ASP A 102 -6.91 5.48 -12.29
N GLY A 103 -5.91 4.63 -12.04
CA GLY A 103 -4.55 5.05 -11.71
C GLY A 103 -4.39 5.44 -10.24
N ILE A 104 -5.31 5.01 -9.37
CA ILE A 104 -5.25 5.20 -7.91
C ILE A 104 -5.28 3.83 -7.24
N PRO A 105 -4.19 3.39 -6.58
CA PRO A 105 -4.14 2.06 -5.98
C PRO A 105 -4.93 2.02 -4.67
N GLY A 106 -6.15 1.50 -4.71
CA GLY A 106 -6.98 1.20 -3.53
C GLY A 106 -6.57 -0.10 -2.83
N SER A 107 -7.32 -0.50 -1.79
CA SER A 107 -7.11 -1.76 -1.08
C SER A 107 -7.16 -2.96 -2.02
N ARG A 108 -8.22 -3.09 -2.82
CA ARG A 108 -8.37 -4.19 -3.80
C ARG A 108 -7.19 -4.32 -4.76
N THR A 109 -6.64 -3.20 -5.23
CA THR A 109 -5.42 -3.21 -6.08
C THR A 109 -4.22 -3.76 -5.31
N ARG A 110 -4.06 -3.39 -4.03
CA ARG A 110 -2.95 -3.86 -3.18
C ARG A 110 -3.08 -5.35 -2.85
N ASP A 111 -4.28 -5.82 -2.57
CA ASP A 111 -4.57 -7.22 -2.30
C ASP A 111 -4.29 -8.09 -3.55
N ALA A 112 -4.69 -7.62 -4.72
CA ALA A 112 -4.39 -8.26 -6.00
C ALA A 112 -2.86 -8.29 -6.29
N VAL A 113 -2.15 -7.20 -5.99
CA VAL A 113 -0.69 -7.15 -6.09
C VAL A 113 -0.05 -8.15 -5.14
N ALA A 114 -0.50 -8.26 -3.89
CA ALA A 114 0.01 -9.23 -2.93
C ALA A 114 -0.18 -10.68 -3.41
N ALA A 115 -1.34 -10.99 -4.01
CA ALA A 115 -1.60 -12.30 -4.60
C ALA A 115 -0.65 -12.60 -5.77
N GLU A 116 -0.41 -11.62 -6.65
CA GLU A 116 0.52 -11.79 -7.78
C GLU A 116 1.99 -11.87 -7.32
N GLN A 117 2.36 -11.14 -6.27
CA GLN A 117 3.69 -11.27 -5.65
C GLN A 117 3.91 -12.69 -5.10
N LEU A 118 2.91 -13.23 -4.39
CA LEU A 118 2.95 -14.61 -3.88
C LEU A 118 3.10 -15.61 -5.04
N ARG A 119 2.32 -15.46 -6.12
CA ARG A 119 2.39 -16.33 -7.30
C ARG A 119 3.76 -16.26 -7.98
N ALA A 120 4.36 -15.10 -8.02
CA ALA A 120 5.66 -14.84 -8.64
C ALA A 120 6.87 -15.17 -7.73
N GLY A 121 6.64 -15.62 -6.49
CA GLY A 121 7.73 -15.86 -5.52
C GLY A 121 8.46 -14.61 -5.05
N LEU A 122 7.79 -13.45 -5.13
CA LEU A 122 8.31 -12.17 -4.65
C LEU A 122 7.96 -11.97 -3.17
N THR A 123 8.62 -11.01 -2.52
CA THR A 123 8.21 -10.55 -1.19
C THR A 123 6.79 -10.02 -1.25
N VAL A 124 5.91 -10.57 -0.41
CA VAL A 124 4.49 -10.21 -0.36
C VAL A 124 4.31 -9.00 0.55
N ASP A 125 4.28 -7.82 -0.03
CA ASP A 125 4.11 -6.54 0.69
C ASP A 125 2.96 -5.68 0.15
N GLY A 126 2.30 -6.12 -0.92
CA GLY A 126 1.22 -5.38 -1.58
C GLY A 126 1.67 -4.05 -2.21
N ARG A 127 2.98 -3.83 -2.34
CA ARG A 127 3.54 -2.58 -2.87
C ARG A 127 3.30 -2.47 -4.37
N VAL A 128 2.65 -1.37 -4.76
CA VAL A 128 2.45 -0.99 -6.16
C VAL A 128 3.70 -0.29 -6.67
N GLY A 129 4.67 -1.07 -7.15
CA GLY A 129 6.01 -0.61 -7.55
C GLY A 129 6.45 -1.15 -8.91
N GLN A 130 7.64 -0.70 -9.34
CA GLN A 130 8.23 -1.09 -10.64
C GLN A 130 8.52 -2.60 -10.73
N ARG A 131 8.82 -3.23 -9.58
CA ARG A 131 9.14 -4.67 -9.54
C ARG A 131 7.97 -5.51 -10.00
N ILE A 132 6.80 -5.32 -9.37
CA ILE A 132 5.60 -6.09 -9.74
C ILE A 132 5.12 -5.76 -11.15
N LEU A 133 5.18 -4.49 -11.58
CA LEU A 133 4.78 -4.13 -12.95
C LEU A 133 5.65 -4.84 -13.99
N ARG A 134 7.00 -4.86 -13.81
CA ARG A 134 7.90 -5.60 -14.70
C ARG A 134 7.59 -7.09 -14.73
N THR A 135 7.33 -7.69 -13.57
CA THR A 135 6.96 -9.10 -13.46
C THR A 135 5.70 -9.39 -14.26
N LEU A 136 4.65 -8.58 -14.10
CA LEU A 136 3.38 -8.77 -14.82
C LEU A 136 3.49 -8.54 -16.33
N ARG A 137 4.39 -7.66 -16.79
CA ARG A 137 4.67 -7.45 -18.22
C ARG A 137 5.38 -8.66 -18.86
N GLN A 138 6.24 -9.34 -18.11
CA GLN A 138 7.03 -10.47 -18.58
C GLN A 138 6.31 -11.80 -18.49
N ASP A 139 5.37 -11.92 -17.60
CA ASP A 139 4.62 -13.13 -17.35
C ASP A 139 3.42 -13.22 -18.29
N PRO A 140 3.38 -14.20 -19.21
CA PRO A 140 2.24 -14.36 -20.10
C PRO A 140 0.97 -14.55 -19.27
N LEU A 141 -0.13 -13.90 -19.71
CA LEU A 141 -1.45 -14.09 -19.10
C LEU A 141 -1.73 -15.58 -18.93
N PRO A 142 -2.21 -16.03 -17.77
CA PRO A 142 -2.65 -17.40 -17.64
C PRO A 142 -3.68 -17.67 -18.74
N ARG A 143 -3.43 -18.70 -19.56
CA ARG A 143 -4.42 -19.10 -20.58
C ARG A 143 -5.72 -19.34 -19.82
N SER A 144 -6.77 -18.60 -20.21
CA SER A 144 -8.10 -18.79 -19.63
C SER A 144 -8.39 -20.29 -19.60
N ALA A 145 -8.72 -20.82 -18.44
CA ALA A 145 -9.22 -22.18 -18.36
C ALA A 145 -10.39 -22.28 -19.36
N PRO A 146 -10.49 -23.38 -20.14
CA PRO A 146 -11.56 -23.52 -21.10
C PRO A 146 -12.88 -23.30 -20.34
N GLN A 147 -13.68 -22.33 -20.80
CA GLN A 147 -15.03 -22.15 -20.27
C GLN A 147 -15.74 -23.50 -20.37
N PRO A 148 -16.39 -23.98 -19.29
CA PRO A 148 -17.21 -25.18 -19.38
C PRO A 148 -18.24 -24.92 -20.49
N ALA A 149 -18.28 -25.83 -21.48
CA ALA A 149 -19.22 -25.76 -22.57
C ALA A 149 -20.63 -25.51 -22.02
N ALA A 150 -21.31 -24.52 -22.54
CA ALA A 150 -22.72 -24.27 -22.22
C ALA A 150 -23.49 -25.59 -22.44
N PRO A 151 -24.42 -25.96 -21.53
CA PRO A 151 -25.21 -27.16 -21.72
C PRO A 151 -25.99 -27.00 -23.03
N GLU A 152 -25.78 -27.92 -23.96
CA GLU A 152 -26.60 -28.05 -25.18
C GLU A 152 -28.07 -28.17 -24.74
N GLN A 153 -28.84 -27.14 -25.06
CA GLN A 153 -30.29 -27.22 -24.93
C GLN A 153 -30.75 -28.28 -25.91
N GLY A 154 -31.04 -29.45 -25.37
CA GLY A 154 -31.63 -30.55 -26.12
C GLY A 154 -32.91 -30.08 -26.80
N SER A 155 -32.89 -30.07 -28.12
CA SER A 155 -34.06 -29.95 -28.97
C SER A 155 -34.90 -31.20 -28.72
N GLY A 156 -35.92 -31.07 -27.89
CA GLY A 156 -36.98 -32.06 -27.78
C GLY A 156 -38.03 -31.84 -28.89
N ALA A 157 -38.11 -32.79 -29.76
CA ALA A 157 -39.23 -32.94 -30.70
C ALA A 157 -40.50 -33.37 -29.98
#